data_a94a25d553f0181f5875669d0c0cb9e3
#
_entry.id   a94a25d553f0181f5875669d0c0cb9e3
#
_cell.length_a   1.000
_cell.length_b   1.000
_cell.length_c   1.000
_cell.angle_alpha   90.00
_cell.angle_beta   90.00
_cell.angle_gamma   90.00
#
_symmetry.space_group_name_H-M   'P 1'
#
loop_
_entity.id
_entity.type
_entity.pdbx_description
1 polymer ?
#
loop_
_entity_poly.entity_id
_entity_poly.type
_entity_poly.pdbx_seq_one_letter_code
_entity_poly.pdbx_strand_id
1 'polypeptide(L)'
;MRKTLLALSLVSAAFAATAAEPMSVGTTVQGQLLATDRPSDRGGRSHDYRLRLAEGQLVAITVKSTDFDPVVIVFKPDGDLLGENDDREDGSTDPLLVVSAPETGLYTVRVNSLPMGEGHLGAYSLRASVISDE
;
A
#
# COMPACT_ATOMS: atom_id res chain seq x y z
N MET A 1 -33.58 -6.33 -41.77
CA MET A 1 -33.80 -6.77 -40.37
C MET A 1 -32.55 -6.56 -39.55
N ARG A 2 -32.61 -5.61 -38.69
CA ARG A 2 -31.49 -5.29 -37.83
C ARG A 2 -31.60 -6.06 -36.55
N LYS A 3 -30.70 -6.97 -36.33
CA LYS A 3 -30.47 -7.50 -35.00
C LYS A 3 -29.59 -6.55 -34.24
N THR A 4 -30.21 -5.72 -33.46
CA THR A 4 -29.47 -5.03 -32.39
C THR A 4 -28.95 -6.10 -31.44
N LEU A 5 -27.71 -6.42 -31.62
CA LEU A 5 -26.97 -7.04 -30.55
C LEU A 5 -26.90 -6.00 -29.45
N LEU A 6 -27.79 -6.12 -28.48
CA LEU A 6 -27.49 -5.58 -27.18
C LEU A 6 -26.24 -6.31 -26.73
N ALA A 7 -25.09 -5.67 -26.88
CA ALA A 7 -23.96 -6.03 -26.11
C ALA A 7 -24.38 -5.77 -24.68
N LEU A 8 -24.84 -6.80 -24.02
CA LEU A 8 -24.87 -6.84 -22.58
C LEU A 8 -23.40 -6.76 -22.19
N SER A 9 -22.90 -5.54 -22.04
CA SER A 9 -21.72 -5.38 -21.25
C SER A 9 -22.11 -5.88 -19.88
N LEU A 10 -21.77 -7.12 -19.61
CA LEU A 10 -21.64 -7.54 -18.25
C LEU A 10 -20.59 -6.60 -17.67
N VAL A 11 -21.05 -5.52 -17.08
CA VAL A 11 -20.30 -4.92 -16.02
C VAL A 11 -20.35 -5.97 -14.94
N SER A 12 -19.50 -6.97 -15.08
CA SER A 12 -19.09 -7.71 -13.95
C SER A 12 -18.53 -6.65 -13.02
N ALA A 13 -19.27 -6.32 -11.98
CA ALA A 13 -18.68 -5.73 -10.80
C ALA A 13 -17.77 -6.79 -10.21
N ALA A 14 -16.88 -7.33 -11.04
CA ALA A 14 -15.68 -7.91 -10.54
C ALA A 14 -15.08 -6.81 -9.72
N PHE A 15 -15.02 -7.00 -8.42
CA PHE A 15 -14.03 -6.35 -7.62
C PHE A 15 -12.72 -6.69 -8.31
N ALA A 16 -12.38 -5.92 -9.34
CA ALA A 16 -11.04 -5.91 -9.81
C ALA A 16 -10.26 -5.61 -8.56
N ALA A 17 -9.65 -6.65 -7.99
CA ALA A 17 -8.59 -6.46 -7.05
C ALA A 17 -7.81 -5.33 -7.64
N THR A 18 -7.88 -4.15 -7.01
CA THR A 18 -7.26 -2.95 -7.52
C THR A 18 -5.83 -3.35 -7.79
N ALA A 19 -5.46 -3.37 -9.08
CA ALA A 19 -4.11 -3.71 -9.45
C ALA A 19 -3.19 -2.80 -8.66
N ALA A 20 -2.15 -3.36 -8.07
CA ALA A 20 -1.21 -2.59 -7.29
C ALA A 20 -0.71 -1.41 -8.13
N GLU A 21 -0.81 -0.21 -7.58
CA GLU A 21 -0.39 1.00 -8.28
C GLU A 21 1.14 1.13 -8.24
N PRO A 22 1.76 1.64 -9.32
CA PRO A 22 3.20 1.87 -9.29
C PRO A 22 3.54 3.03 -8.36
N MET A 23 4.66 2.90 -7.66
CA MET A 23 5.27 3.98 -6.92
C MET A 23 6.79 3.96 -7.13
N SER A 24 7.45 5.07 -6.86
CA SER A 24 8.89 5.21 -7.02
C SER A 24 9.52 5.77 -5.76
N VAL A 25 10.75 5.35 -5.50
CA VAL A 25 11.58 5.94 -4.44
C VAL A 25 11.73 7.44 -4.70
N GLY A 26 11.59 8.23 -3.64
CA GLY A 26 11.75 9.69 -3.71
C GLY A 26 10.47 10.44 -4.09
N THR A 27 9.39 9.77 -4.40
CA THR A 27 8.11 10.38 -4.75
C THR A 27 7.08 10.13 -3.67
N THR A 28 6.35 11.16 -3.25
CA THR A 28 5.25 11.02 -2.31
C THR A 28 3.96 10.68 -3.05
N VAL A 29 3.31 9.62 -2.63
CA VAL A 29 2.00 9.22 -3.13
C VAL A 29 0.93 9.79 -2.20
N GLN A 30 -0.06 10.46 -2.77
CA GLN A 30 -1.27 10.86 -2.06
C GLN A 30 -2.35 9.83 -2.37
N GLY A 31 -2.78 9.09 -1.35
CA GLY A 31 -3.75 8.02 -1.50
C GLY A 31 -4.97 8.23 -0.62
N GLN A 32 -5.93 7.34 -0.79
CA GLN A 32 -7.13 7.31 0.03
C GLN A 32 -7.62 5.88 0.16
N LEU A 33 -7.89 5.45 1.39
CA LEU A 33 -8.56 4.18 1.64
C LEU A 33 -10.07 4.38 1.59
N LEU A 34 -10.72 3.57 0.77
CA LEU A 34 -12.15 3.62 0.52
C LEU A 34 -12.83 2.34 1.02
N ALA A 35 -14.13 2.42 1.26
CA ALA A 35 -14.92 1.26 1.67
C ALA A 35 -14.93 0.14 0.62
N THR A 36 -14.59 0.47 -0.63
CA THR A 36 -14.49 -0.47 -1.75
C THR A 36 -13.11 -1.11 -1.87
N ASP A 37 -12.12 -0.65 -1.10
CA ASP A 37 -10.80 -1.26 -1.09
C ASP A 37 -10.83 -2.63 -0.45
N ARG A 38 -9.77 -3.41 -0.70
CA ARG A 38 -9.67 -4.76 -0.17
C ARG A 38 -9.69 -4.75 1.35
N PRO A 39 -10.48 -5.64 1.98
CA PRO A 39 -10.42 -5.80 3.43
C PRO A 39 -9.00 -6.15 3.89
N SER A 40 -8.58 -5.52 4.98
CA SER A 40 -7.33 -5.85 5.64
C SER A 40 -7.54 -7.06 6.57
N ASP A 41 -6.51 -7.88 6.72
CA ASP A 41 -6.48 -8.96 7.70
C ASP A 41 -6.62 -8.43 9.13
N ARG A 42 -6.43 -7.14 9.32
CA ARG A 42 -6.48 -6.47 10.63
C ARG A 42 -7.78 -5.70 10.87
N GLY A 43 -8.77 -5.92 10.00
CA GLY A 43 -10.14 -5.40 10.18
C GLY A 43 -10.43 -4.06 9.53
N GLY A 44 -9.45 -3.41 8.93
CA GLY A 44 -9.63 -2.18 8.15
C GLY A 44 -9.65 -2.46 6.66
N ARG A 45 -9.07 -1.53 5.89
CA ARG A 45 -8.90 -1.64 4.44
C ARG A 45 -7.43 -1.63 4.08
N SER A 46 -7.12 -2.06 2.86
CA SER A 46 -5.75 -2.08 2.38
C SER A 46 -5.66 -1.71 0.91
N HIS A 47 -4.53 -1.12 0.54
CA HIS A 47 -4.19 -0.80 -0.84
C HIS A 47 -2.73 -1.10 -1.09
N ASP A 48 -2.42 -1.71 -2.24
CA ASP A 48 -1.07 -2.16 -2.58
C ASP A 48 -0.43 -1.25 -3.62
N TYR A 49 0.90 -1.09 -3.47
CA TYR A 49 1.76 -0.38 -4.41
C TYR A 49 2.90 -1.28 -4.84
N ARG A 50 3.39 -1.10 -6.06
CA ARG A 50 4.57 -1.78 -6.59
C ARG A 50 5.75 -0.84 -6.57
N LEU A 51 6.80 -1.25 -5.87
CA LEU A 51 8.03 -0.49 -5.72
C LEU A 51 9.21 -1.32 -6.21
N ARG A 52 9.91 -0.79 -7.24
CA ARG A 52 11.13 -1.44 -7.71
C ARG A 52 12.30 -1.08 -6.80
N LEU A 53 12.99 -2.09 -6.30
CA LEU A 53 14.19 -1.91 -5.50
C LEU A 53 15.34 -2.74 -6.10
N ALA A 54 16.55 -2.22 -5.95
CA ALA A 54 17.78 -2.94 -6.29
C ALA A 54 18.29 -3.71 -5.07
N GLU A 55 18.91 -4.85 -5.32
CA GLU A 55 19.53 -5.65 -4.25
C GLU A 55 20.46 -4.80 -3.39
N GLY A 56 20.32 -4.92 -2.08
CA GLY A 56 21.10 -4.18 -1.10
C GLY A 56 20.61 -2.77 -0.82
N GLN A 57 19.63 -2.28 -1.56
CA GLN A 57 19.08 -0.95 -1.35
C GLN A 57 18.35 -0.87 -0.01
N LEU A 58 18.73 0.13 0.79
CA LEU A 58 18.11 0.39 2.09
C LEU A 58 17.11 1.53 1.93
N VAL A 59 15.87 1.28 2.30
CA VAL A 59 14.79 2.27 2.15
C VAL A 59 14.03 2.46 3.45
N ALA A 60 13.63 3.70 3.70
CA ALA A 60 12.70 4.07 4.74
C ALA A 60 11.33 4.33 4.09
N ILE A 61 10.30 3.65 4.57
CA ILE A 61 8.95 3.77 4.07
C ILE A 61 8.08 4.37 5.16
N THR A 62 7.41 5.46 4.85
CA THR A 62 6.55 6.16 5.80
C THR A 62 5.14 6.29 5.25
N VAL A 63 4.16 6.09 6.12
CA VAL A 63 2.77 6.41 5.86
C VAL A 63 2.31 7.43 6.89
N LYS A 64 1.61 8.46 6.44
CA LYS A 64 1.04 9.49 7.32
C LYS A 64 -0.45 9.59 7.07
N SER A 65 -1.23 9.58 8.12
CA SER A 65 -2.67 9.81 8.05
C SER A 65 -3.16 10.50 9.31
N THR A 66 -4.10 11.41 9.13
CA THR A 66 -4.87 12.00 10.23
C THR A 66 -6.28 11.40 10.32
N ASP A 67 -6.63 10.53 9.37
CA ASP A 67 -7.98 9.96 9.26
C ASP A 67 -8.08 8.56 9.83
N PHE A 68 -6.98 7.83 9.89
CA PHE A 68 -6.94 6.47 10.44
C PHE A 68 -5.56 6.14 11.00
N ASP A 69 -5.45 5.02 11.68
CA ASP A 69 -4.18 4.48 12.20
C ASP A 69 -3.58 3.54 11.16
N PRO A 70 -2.50 3.96 10.47
CA PRO A 70 -1.93 3.19 9.39
C PRO A 70 -0.97 2.10 9.85
N VAL A 71 -0.92 1.02 9.06
CA VAL A 71 0.11 -0.02 9.11
C VAL A 71 0.76 -0.09 7.74
N VAL A 72 2.07 -0.17 7.68
CA VAL A 72 2.81 -0.42 6.44
C VAL A 72 3.39 -1.83 6.46
N ILE A 73 3.20 -2.56 5.37
CA ILE A 73 3.69 -3.93 5.20
C ILE A 73 4.40 -4.00 3.87
N VAL A 74 5.57 -4.64 3.84
CA VAL A 74 6.32 -4.84 2.61
C VAL A 74 6.51 -6.33 2.36
N PHE A 75 6.19 -6.75 1.15
CA PHE A 75 6.39 -8.10 0.67
C PHE A 75 7.48 -8.14 -0.40
N LYS A 76 8.28 -9.19 -0.37
CA LYS A 76 9.29 -9.47 -1.39
C LYS A 76 8.65 -9.80 -2.74
N PRO A 77 9.42 -9.81 -3.84
CA PRO A 77 8.89 -10.19 -5.15
C PRO A 77 8.23 -11.57 -5.21
N ASP A 78 8.65 -12.50 -4.35
CA ASP A 78 8.05 -13.82 -4.24
C ASP A 78 6.76 -13.86 -3.40
N GLY A 79 6.36 -12.75 -2.80
CA GLY A 79 5.18 -12.63 -1.96
C GLY A 79 5.40 -12.86 -0.48
N ASP A 80 6.61 -13.24 -0.07
CA ASP A 80 6.92 -13.43 1.34
C ASP A 80 7.06 -12.10 2.06
N LEU A 81 6.70 -12.08 3.34
CA LEU A 81 6.81 -10.89 4.17
C LEU A 81 8.27 -10.46 4.33
N LEU A 82 8.56 -9.19 4.05
CA LEU A 82 9.88 -8.60 4.33
C LEU A 82 9.88 -7.83 5.65
N GLY A 83 8.84 -7.07 5.92
CA GLY A 83 8.72 -6.32 7.16
C GLY A 83 7.38 -5.64 7.29
N GLU A 84 7.06 -5.24 8.51
CA GLU A 84 5.85 -4.45 8.81
C GLU A 84 6.07 -3.58 10.03
N ASN A 85 5.34 -2.47 10.09
CA ASN A 85 5.30 -1.63 11.27
C ASN A 85 3.98 -0.85 11.33
N ASP A 86 3.47 -0.66 12.54
CA ASP A 86 2.24 0.08 12.79
C ASP A 86 2.50 1.44 13.46
N ASP A 87 3.57 1.57 14.25
CA ASP A 87 3.86 2.79 15.00
C ASP A 87 5.34 3.16 14.93
N ARG A 88 5.63 4.45 15.12
CA ARG A 88 6.97 4.92 15.41
C ARG A 88 7.28 4.78 16.88
N GLU A 89 8.57 4.63 17.19
CA GLU A 89 9.05 4.61 18.57
C GLU A 89 8.88 5.94 19.31
N ASP A 90 8.68 7.03 18.58
CA ASP A 90 8.48 8.37 19.17
C ASP A 90 7.05 8.63 19.67
N GLY A 91 6.18 7.62 19.62
CA GLY A 91 4.79 7.74 20.06
C GLY A 91 3.82 8.24 18.97
N SER A 92 4.30 8.48 17.75
CA SER A 92 3.44 8.77 16.60
C SER A 92 2.71 7.50 16.15
N THR A 93 1.44 7.62 15.71
CA THR A 93 0.69 6.53 15.11
C THR A 93 1.07 6.30 13.64
N ASP A 94 1.89 7.19 13.05
CA ASP A 94 2.34 7.07 11.67
C ASP A 94 3.56 6.13 11.60
N PRO A 95 3.47 5.00 10.87
CA PRO A 95 4.56 4.04 10.84
C PRO A 95 5.76 4.51 10.04
N LEU A 96 6.93 4.09 10.48
CA LEU A 96 8.19 4.16 9.74
C LEU A 96 8.75 2.75 9.67
N LEU A 97 8.95 2.23 8.47
CA LEU A 97 9.53 0.91 8.24
C LEU A 97 10.83 1.07 7.45
N VAL A 98 11.92 0.54 7.98
CA VAL A 98 13.20 0.49 7.29
C VAL A 98 13.47 -0.94 6.86
N VAL A 99 13.68 -1.15 5.57
CA VAL A 99 13.98 -2.47 5.00
C VAL A 99 15.18 -2.39 4.06
N SER A 100 15.93 -3.49 4.00
CA SER A 100 16.97 -3.72 3.01
C SER A 100 16.44 -4.73 1.99
N ALA A 101 16.56 -4.41 0.70
CA ALA A 101 16.11 -5.30 -0.36
C ALA A 101 17.04 -6.50 -0.52
N PRO A 102 16.60 -7.74 -0.24
CA PRO A 102 17.45 -8.91 -0.42
C PRO A 102 17.71 -9.27 -1.87
N GLU A 103 16.92 -8.75 -2.79
CA GLU A 103 17.06 -9.02 -4.23
C GLU A 103 16.53 -7.85 -5.05
N THR A 104 16.98 -7.73 -6.28
CA THR A 104 16.42 -6.77 -7.24
C THR A 104 15.04 -7.27 -7.71
N GLY A 105 14.03 -6.41 -7.68
CA GLY A 105 12.71 -6.77 -8.17
C GLY A 105 11.63 -5.80 -7.78
N LEU A 106 10.38 -6.22 -8.00
CA LEU A 106 9.19 -5.47 -7.63
C LEU A 106 8.67 -5.93 -6.27
N TYR A 107 8.76 -5.04 -5.31
CA TYR A 107 8.25 -5.25 -3.96
C TYR A 107 6.82 -4.75 -3.88
N THR A 108 6.02 -5.36 -3.03
CA THR A 108 4.68 -4.86 -2.74
C THR A 108 4.72 -4.08 -1.43
N VAL A 109 4.30 -2.83 -1.48
CA VAL A 109 4.11 -1.98 -0.30
C VAL A 109 2.62 -1.89 -0.06
N ARG A 110 2.19 -2.37 1.09
CA ARG A 110 0.76 -2.38 1.47
C ARG A 110 0.51 -1.36 2.55
N VAL A 111 -0.46 -0.50 2.32
CA VAL A 111 -1.00 0.39 3.33
C VAL A 111 -2.26 -0.25 3.89
N ASN A 112 -2.27 -0.51 5.19
CA ASN A 112 -3.44 -1.00 5.91
C ASN A 112 -3.93 0.04 6.90
N SER A 113 -5.23 0.06 7.16
CA SER A 113 -5.79 0.78 8.29
C SER A 113 -6.15 -0.18 9.41
N LEU A 114 -6.01 0.27 10.65
CA LEU A 114 -6.52 -0.43 11.82
C LEU A 114 -7.91 0.09 12.15
N PRO A 115 -8.84 -0.77 12.60
CA PRO A 115 -10.17 -0.34 13.02
C PRO A 115 -10.10 0.29 14.40
N MET A 116 -9.74 1.58 14.45
CA MET A 116 -9.68 2.36 15.69
C MET A 116 -10.88 3.30 15.73
N GLY A 117 -11.81 3.04 16.64
CA GLY A 117 -13.03 3.84 16.71
C GLY A 117 -13.86 3.75 15.43
N GLU A 118 -14.24 4.88 14.85
CA GLU A 118 -14.99 4.94 13.59
C GLU A 118 -14.09 5.15 12.36
N GLY A 119 -12.80 5.42 12.55
CA GLY A 119 -11.92 5.86 11.48
C GLY A 119 -10.98 4.78 10.96
N HIS A 120 -11.40 4.06 9.92
CA HIS A 120 -10.50 3.16 9.19
C HIS A 120 -10.40 3.48 7.70
N LEU A 121 -10.98 4.59 7.28
CA LEU A 121 -10.97 5.09 5.91
C LEU A 121 -10.43 6.52 5.88
N GLY A 122 -9.95 6.94 4.73
CA GLY A 122 -9.56 8.32 4.51
C GLY A 122 -8.23 8.48 3.80
N ALA A 123 -7.74 9.71 3.83
CA ALA A 123 -6.54 10.12 3.11
C ALA A 123 -5.27 9.73 3.85
N TYR A 124 -4.23 9.46 3.08
CA TYR A 124 -2.88 9.21 3.59
C TYR A 124 -1.84 9.69 2.58
N SER A 125 -0.62 9.85 3.06
CA SER A 125 0.54 9.98 2.18
C SER A 125 1.49 8.81 2.42
N LEU A 126 2.12 8.34 1.34
CA LEU A 126 3.06 7.23 1.35
C LEU A 126 4.34 7.67 0.65
N ARG A 127 5.48 7.42 1.27
CA ARG A 127 6.77 7.75 0.69
C ARG A 127 7.80 6.69 1.01
N ALA A 128 8.57 6.28 0.01
CA ALA A 128 9.78 5.49 0.16
C ALA A 128 10.99 6.36 -0.16
N SER A 129 11.96 6.38 0.74
CA SER A 129 13.19 7.17 0.59
C SER A 129 14.39 6.26 0.74
N VAL A 130 15.40 6.42 -0.13
CA VAL A 130 16.67 5.71 0.01
C VAL A 130 17.43 6.29 1.19
N ILE A 131 17.92 5.42 2.06
CA ILE A 131 18.85 5.79 3.11
C ILE A 131 20.24 5.69 2.52
N SER A 132 20.93 6.82 2.46
CA SER A 132 22.28 6.92 1.95
C SER A 132 23.27 6.90 3.10
N ASP A 133 24.37 6.16 2.92
CA ASP A 133 25.46 6.07 3.90
C ASP A 133 26.42 7.28 3.86
N GLU A 134 26.11 8.28 3.08
CA GLU A 134 26.95 9.47 2.98
C GLU A 134 26.67 10.50 4.07
#